data_7ea4f344d8a9429a2d28d20d9f75bc3f
#
_entry.id   7ea4f344d8a9429a2d28d20d9f75bc3f
#
_cell.length_a   1.000
_cell.length_b   1.000
_cell.length_c   1.000
_cell.angle_alpha   90.00
_cell.angle_beta   90.00
_cell.angle_gamma   90.00
#
_symmetry.space_group_name_H-M   'P 1'
#
loop_
_entity.id
_entity.type
_entity.pdbx_description
1 polymer ?
#
loop_
_entity_poly.entity_id
_entity_poly.type
_entity_poly.pdbx_seq_one_letter_code
_entity_poly.pdbx_strand_id
1 'polypeptide(L)'
;MADAIVENLFLVNAPAGSGKTTWIRKNVRKYLLQNPNDNVLCITYTNRAAEELGKDVDSNRVYFGTIHSFINDFIGSFFSHESILELYWEVYKNQIVERIENISQNGNWAESNMRYIEKYGGLTPEIVRSNITMISYNQA
;
A
#
# COMPACT_ATOMS: atom_id res chain seq x y z
N MET A 1 3.16 23.84 -23.21
CA MET A 1 3.69 22.75 -22.38
C MET A 1 4.79 23.36 -21.55
N ALA A 2 4.61 23.45 -20.24
CA ALA A 2 5.67 23.92 -19.38
C ALA A 2 6.65 22.76 -19.20
N ASP A 3 7.88 22.92 -19.67
CA ASP A 3 8.98 22.02 -19.36
C ASP A 3 9.17 22.07 -17.84
N ALA A 4 8.80 20.99 -17.16
CA ALA A 4 9.11 20.84 -15.75
C ALA A 4 10.63 20.71 -15.66
N ILE A 5 11.30 21.78 -15.24
CA ILE A 5 12.71 21.76 -14.89
C ILE A 5 12.82 20.86 -13.65
N VAL A 6 13.24 19.63 -13.85
CA VAL A 6 13.57 18.71 -12.75
C VAL A 6 14.99 19.07 -12.29
N GLU A 7 15.09 20.11 -11.50
CA GLU A 7 16.32 20.42 -10.77
C GLU A 7 16.54 19.29 -9.75
N ASN A 8 17.75 18.72 -9.72
CA ASN A 8 18.20 17.67 -8.80
C ASN A 8 17.76 16.22 -9.10
N LEU A 9 17.53 15.86 -10.36
CA LEU A 9 17.40 14.46 -10.75
C LEU A 9 18.79 13.88 -11.09
N PHE A 10 19.17 12.81 -10.37
CA PHE A 10 20.40 12.06 -10.63
C PHE A 10 20.07 10.66 -11.13
N LEU A 11 20.47 10.36 -12.36
CA LEU A 11 20.38 9.02 -12.93
C LEU A 11 21.70 8.27 -12.74
N VAL A 12 21.70 7.20 -11.92
CA VAL A 12 22.87 6.36 -11.70
C VAL A 12 22.69 5.03 -12.42
N ASN A 13 23.40 4.86 -13.51
CA ASN A 13 23.42 3.61 -14.28
C ASN A 13 24.70 2.83 -13.97
N ALA A 14 24.54 1.57 -13.54
CA ALA A 14 25.67 0.72 -13.19
C ALA A 14 25.26 -0.78 -13.27
N PRO A 15 26.17 -1.68 -13.69
CA PRO A 15 25.88 -3.10 -13.80
C PRO A 15 25.55 -3.78 -12.46
N ALA A 16 25.03 -5.00 -12.53
CA ALA A 16 24.80 -5.80 -11.32
C ALA A 16 26.14 -6.02 -10.57
N GLY A 17 26.07 -6.02 -9.23
CA GLY A 17 27.28 -6.22 -8.40
C GLY A 17 28.22 -5.01 -8.28
N SER A 18 27.95 -3.88 -8.95
CA SER A 18 28.79 -2.68 -8.94
C SER A 18 28.76 -1.86 -7.63
N GLY A 19 28.05 -2.32 -6.61
CA GLY A 19 27.96 -1.60 -5.33
C GLY A 19 26.90 -0.48 -5.29
N LYS A 20 25.91 -0.47 -6.18
CA LYS A 20 24.81 0.52 -6.19
C LYS A 20 24.14 0.68 -4.83
N THR A 21 23.79 -0.43 -4.19
CA THR A 21 23.14 -0.44 -2.87
C THR A 21 24.01 0.23 -1.81
N THR A 22 25.31 -0.07 -1.80
CA THR A 22 26.28 0.56 -0.90
C THR A 22 26.43 2.05 -1.17
N TRP A 23 26.43 2.43 -2.45
CA TRP A 23 26.49 3.84 -2.84
C TRP A 23 25.25 4.61 -2.37
N ILE A 24 24.04 4.05 -2.56
CA ILE A 24 22.79 4.65 -2.09
C ILE A 24 22.84 4.86 -0.58
N ARG A 25 23.19 3.81 0.21
CA ARG A 25 23.29 3.90 1.67
C ARG A 25 24.23 5.03 2.12
N LYS A 26 25.40 5.13 1.49
CA LYS A 26 26.37 6.20 1.79
C LYS A 26 25.78 7.58 1.53
N ASN A 27 25.09 7.75 0.40
CA ASN A 27 24.48 9.03 0.07
C ASN A 27 23.31 9.40 0.98
N VAL A 28 22.45 8.44 1.33
CA VAL A 28 21.37 8.64 2.31
C VAL A 28 21.94 9.11 3.65
N ARG A 29 22.94 8.42 4.18
CA ARG A 29 23.60 8.85 5.43
C ARG A 29 24.20 10.23 5.35
N LYS A 30 24.93 10.52 4.27
CA LYS A 30 25.52 11.85 4.05
C LYS A 30 24.45 12.94 3.99
N TYR A 31 23.36 12.68 3.27
CA TYR A 31 22.24 13.61 3.16
C TYR A 31 21.61 13.93 4.52
N LEU A 32 21.30 12.89 5.31
CA LEU A 32 20.71 13.02 6.64
C LEU A 32 21.60 13.81 7.62
N LEU A 33 22.91 13.68 7.49
CA LEU A 33 23.86 14.47 8.31
C LEU A 33 23.88 15.95 7.91
N GLN A 34 23.74 16.23 6.64
CA GLN A 34 23.73 17.61 6.11
C GLN A 34 22.38 18.30 6.28
N ASN A 35 21.29 17.50 6.36
CA ASN A 35 19.92 18.00 6.41
C ASN A 35 19.18 17.36 7.60
N PRO A 36 19.39 17.84 8.83
CA PRO A 36 18.90 17.19 10.04
C PRO A 36 17.37 17.19 10.19
N ASN A 37 16.66 18.05 9.48
CA ASN A 37 15.20 18.17 9.54
C ASN A 37 14.48 17.44 8.40
N ASP A 38 15.21 16.88 7.44
CA ASP A 38 14.62 16.26 6.27
C ASP A 38 14.35 14.75 6.51
N ASN A 39 13.34 14.25 5.81
CA ASN A 39 13.07 12.82 5.71
C ASN A 39 13.47 12.31 4.33
N VAL A 40 13.84 11.05 4.26
CA VAL A 40 14.25 10.38 3.02
C VAL A 40 13.32 9.21 2.74
N LEU A 41 12.86 9.11 1.51
CA LEU A 41 12.05 8.00 1.01
C LEU A 41 12.89 7.14 0.07
N CYS A 42 13.16 5.90 0.47
CA CYS A 42 13.85 4.89 -0.33
C CYS A 42 12.86 3.88 -0.85
N ILE A 43 12.49 3.99 -2.11
CA ILE A 43 11.54 3.08 -2.76
C ILE A 43 12.27 2.06 -3.62
N THR A 44 11.85 0.81 -3.48
CA THR A 44 12.37 -0.32 -4.25
C THR A 44 11.24 -1.08 -4.92
N TYR A 45 11.60 -2.00 -5.81
CA TYR A 45 10.61 -2.84 -6.48
C TYR A 45 10.18 -4.06 -5.66
N THR A 46 11.03 -4.51 -4.71
CA THR A 46 10.77 -5.70 -3.89
C THR A 46 11.07 -5.43 -2.42
N ASN A 47 10.33 -6.09 -1.52
CA ASN A 47 10.57 -6.01 -0.07
C ASN A 47 12.00 -6.42 0.30
N ARG A 48 12.52 -7.46 -0.33
CA ARG A 48 13.90 -7.91 -0.13
C ARG A 48 14.94 -6.81 -0.43
N ALA A 49 14.72 -6.04 -1.50
CA ALA A 49 15.62 -4.93 -1.84
C ALA A 49 15.47 -3.76 -0.85
N ALA A 50 14.26 -3.52 -0.33
CA ALA A 50 14.02 -2.53 0.71
C ALA A 50 14.74 -2.90 2.02
N GLU A 51 14.60 -4.15 2.47
CA GLU A 51 15.31 -4.69 3.64
C GLU A 51 16.83 -4.58 3.47
N GLU A 52 17.34 -4.95 2.29
CA GLU A 52 18.76 -4.84 1.98
C GLU A 52 19.26 -3.39 2.04
N LEU A 53 18.50 -2.43 1.54
CA LEU A 53 18.82 -0.99 1.64
C LEU A 53 18.78 -0.50 3.08
N GLY A 54 17.82 -0.97 3.88
CA GLY A 54 17.65 -0.58 5.28
C GLY A 54 18.72 -1.12 6.23
N LYS A 55 19.45 -2.16 5.82
CA LYS A 55 20.56 -2.67 6.64
C LYS A 55 21.55 -1.55 6.93
N ASP A 56 21.92 -1.41 8.18
CA ASP A 56 22.91 -0.44 8.65
C ASP A 56 22.52 1.05 8.48
N VAL A 57 21.28 1.36 8.15
CA VAL A 57 20.77 2.75 8.17
C VAL A 57 19.74 2.85 9.30
N ASP A 58 20.22 3.04 10.51
CA ASP A 58 19.38 3.24 11.69
C ASP A 58 18.95 4.72 11.75
N SER A 59 17.78 4.99 11.22
CA SER A 59 17.18 6.33 11.27
C SER A 59 15.66 6.27 11.09
N ASN A 60 14.94 6.82 12.04
CA ASN A 60 13.49 7.02 11.97
C ASN A 60 13.06 8.04 10.90
N ARG A 61 14.02 8.71 10.26
CA ARG A 61 13.81 9.68 9.18
C ARG A 61 13.93 9.06 7.79
N VAL A 62 14.12 7.76 7.68
CA VAL A 62 14.20 7.07 6.39
C VAL A 62 13.12 6.01 6.30
N TYR A 63 12.29 6.12 5.30
CA TYR A 63 11.38 5.05 4.91
C TYR A 63 12.06 4.14 3.90
N PHE A 64 12.04 2.84 4.16
CA PHE A 64 12.48 1.80 3.21
C PHE A 64 11.28 0.90 2.89
N GLY A 65 10.89 0.84 1.63
CA GLY A 65 9.76 0.00 1.24
C GLY A 65 9.55 -0.08 -0.25
N THR A 66 8.50 -0.78 -0.65
CA THR A 66 8.02 -0.75 -2.03
C THR A 66 7.09 0.44 -2.24
N ILE A 67 6.85 0.82 -3.50
CA ILE A 67 5.89 1.87 -3.83
C ILE A 67 4.49 1.52 -3.30
N HIS A 68 4.09 0.24 -3.38
CA HIS A 68 2.80 -0.22 -2.88
C HIS A 68 2.69 -0.09 -1.36
N SER A 69 3.73 -0.51 -0.62
CA SER A 69 3.77 -0.36 0.84
C SER A 69 3.69 1.10 1.25
N PHE A 70 4.47 1.96 0.60
CA PHE A 70 4.45 3.40 0.87
C PHE A 70 3.08 4.02 0.63
N ILE A 71 2.45 3.70 -0.52
CA ILE A 71 1.11 4.21 -0.84
C ILE A 71 0.09 3.71 0.18
N ASN A 72 0.14 2.42 0.54
CA ASN A 72 -0.77 1.86 1.54
C ASN A 72 -0.60 2.51 2.91
N ASP A 73 0.63 2.73 3.37
CA ASP A 73 0.90 3.40 4.64
C ASP A 73 0.44 4.86 4.62
N PHE A 74 0.66 5.56 3.50
CA PHE A 74 0.26 6.94 3.33
C PHE A 74 -1.26 7.11 3.25
N ILE A 75 -1.95 6.25 2.46
CA ILE A 75 -3.40 6.35 2.24
C ILE A 75 -4.18 5.60 3.32
N GLY A 76 -3.55 4.64 4.02
CA GLY A 76 -4.22 3.73 4.96
C GLY A 76 -5.10 4.44 6.01
N SER A 77 -4.65 5.58 6.50
CA SER A 77 -5.43 6.41 7.45
C SER A 77 -6.69 7.03 6.83
N PHE A 78 -6.72 7.20 5.51
CA PHE A 78 -7.86 7.78 4.79
C PHE A 78 -8.90 6.75 4.38
N PHE A 79 -8.53 5.46 4.30
CA PHE A 79 -9.48 4.40 3.90
C PHE A 79 -10.64 4.22 4.87
N SER A 80 -10.51 4.67 6.11
CA SER A 80 -11.58 4.64 7.11
C SER A 80 -12.49 5.87 7.05
N HIS A 81 -12.18 6.86 6.22
CA HIS A 81 -12.95 8.07 6.12
C HIS A 81 -14.25 7.83 5.34
N GLU A 82 -15.39 8.25 5.90
CA GLU A 82 -16.71 8.00 5.34
C GLU A 82 -16.84 8.41 3.87
N SER A 83 -16.35 9.58 3.50
CA SER A 83 -16.38 10.07 2.12
C SER A 83 -15.58 9.21 1.14
N ILE A 84 -14.48 8.60 1.59
CA ILE A 84 -13.68 7.68 0.76
C ILE A 84 -14.42 6.35 0.60
N LEU A 85 -15.07 5.87 1.65
CA LEU A 85 -15.88 4.65 1.59
C LEU A 85 -17.10 4.82 0.69
N GLU A 86 -17.75 5.97 0.73
CA GLU A 86 -18.85 6.30 -0.18
C GLU A 86 -18.37 6.36 -1.62
N LEU A 87 -17.28 7.05 -1.91
CA LEU A 87 -16.69 7.11 -3.24
C LEU A 87 -16.29 5.72 -3.75
N TYR A 88 -15.67 4.91 -2.89
CA TYR A 88 -15.32 3.53 -3.22
C TYR A 88 -16.57 2.70 -3.56
N TRP A 89 -17.64 2.85 -2.78
CA TRP A 89 -18.91 2.20 -3.04
C TRP A 89 -19.51 2.64 -4.38
N GLU A 90 -19.54 3.94 -4.67
CA GLU A 90 -20.06 4.45 -5.94
C GLU A 90 -19.31 3.87 -7.15
N VAL A 91 -17.98 3.85 -7.08
CA VAL A 91 -17.13 3.38 -8.18
C VAL A 91 -17.23 1.87 -8.39
N TYR A 92 -17.25 1.09 -7.30
CA TYR A 92 -17.13 -0.37 -7.38
C TYR A 92 -18.41 -1.14 -7.07
N LYS A 93 -19.54 -0.48 -6.83
CA LYS A 93 -20.81 -1.10 -6.45
C LYS A 93 -21.18 -2.31 -7.32
N ASN A 94 -21.16 -2.16 -8.63
CA ASN A 94 -21.56 -3.23 -9.55
C ASN A 94 -20.65 -4.46 -9.43
N GLN A 95 -19.34 -4.25 -9.31
CA GLN A 95 -18.37 -5.34 -9.14
C GLN A 95 -18.51 -6.02 -7.78
N ILE A 96 -18.81 -5.26 -6.73
CA ILE A 96 -19.04 -5.80 -5.39
C ILE A 96 -20.31 -6.64 -5.36
N VAL A 97 -21.41 -6.16 -5.95
CA VAL A 97 -22.67 -6.89 -6.03
C VAL A 97 -22.50 -8.20 -6.79
N GLU A 98 -21.87 -8.16 -7.96
CA GLU A 98 -21.58 -9.35 -8.75
C GLU A 98 -20.74 -10.39 -7.97
N ARG A 99 -19.71 -9.92 -7.24
CA ARG A 99 -18.91 -10.81 -6.38
C ARG A 99 -19.72 -11.41 -5.24
N ILE A 100 -20.62 -10.64 -4.62
CA ILE A 100 -21.49 -11.13 -3.54
C ILE A 100 -22.41 -12.22 -4.07
N GLU A 101 -23.01 -12.03 -5.25
CA GLU A 101 -23.87 -13.02 -5.87
C GLU A 101 -23.11 -14.30 -6.20
N ASN A 102 -21.92 -14.21 -6.75
CA ASN A 102 -21.05 -15.34 -7.05
C ASN A 102 -20.64 -16.12 -5.77
N ILE A 103 -20.34 -15.41 -4.68
CA ILE A 103 -19.97 -16.01 -3.39
C ILE A 103 -21.18 -16.66 -2.74
N SER A 104 -22.33 -16.01 -2.74
CA SER A 104 -23.55 -16.54 -2.11
C SER A 104 -24.11 -17.78 -2.82
N GLN A 105 -23.85 -17.93 -4.12
CA GLN A 105 -24.18 -19.13 -4.88
C GLN A 105 -23.22 -20.32 -4.62
N ASN A 106 -22.08 -20.07 -3.98
CA ASN A 106 -21.11 -21.10 -3.66
C ASN A 106 -21.49 -21.77 -2.32
N GLY A 107 -22.04 -22.99 -2.37
CA GLY A 107 -22.46 -23.74 -1.20
C GLY A 107 -21.36 -23.94 -0.14
N ASN A 108 -20.12 -24.10 -0.55
CA ASN A 108 -18.98 -24.24 0.37
C ASN A 108 -18.74 -22.97 1.20
N TRP A 109 -19.02 -21.77 0.63
CA TRP A 109 -18.90 -20.53 1.38
C TRP A 109 -19.96 -20.43 2.49
N ALA A 110 -21.20 -20.78 2.18
CA ALA A 110 -22.30 -20.76 3.15
C ALA A 110 -22.04 -21.70 4.34
N GLU A 111 -21.58 -22.93 4.08
CA GLU A 111 -21.22 -23.88 5.12
C GLU A 111 -20.06 -23.39 6.00
N SER A 112 -19.03 -22.82 5.40
CA SER A 112 -17.86 -22.31 6.13
C SER A 112 -18.15 -21.05 6.95
N ASN A 113 -19.20 -20.30 6.61
CA ASN A 113 -19.53 -19.01 7.21
C ASN A 113 -20.91 -18.99 7.90
N MET A 114 -21.44 -20.13 8.34
CA MET A 114 -22.73 -20.24 9.01
C MET A 114 -22.90 -19.24 10.16
N ARG A 115 -21.87 -19.06 11.01
CA ARG A 115 -21.92 -18.09 12.12
C ARG A 115 -22.07 -16.63 11.65
N TYR A 116 -21.48 -16.30 10.52
CA TYR A 116 -21.63 -14.99 9.90
C TYR A 116 -23.04 -14.78 9.38
N ILE A 117 -23.58 -15.80 8.70
CA ILE A 117 -24.94 -15.80 8.16
C ILE A 117 -25.96 -15.70 9.30
N GLU A 118 -25.80 -16.45 10.37
CA GLU A 118 -26.67 -16.39 11.57
C GLU A 118 -26.67 -14.99 12.20
N LYS A 119 -25.48 -14.34 12.27
CA LYS A 119 -25.35 -13.03 12.92
C LYS A 119 -25.87 -11.88 12.06
N TYR A 120 -25.69 -11.92 10.74
CA TYR A 120 -25.96 -10.81 9.84
C TYR A 120 -27.05 -11.08 8.80
N GLY A 121 -27.65 -12.26 8.79
CA GLY A 121 -28.71 -12.62 7.83
C GLY A 121 -28.21 -12.93 6.42
N GLY A 122 -26.90 -13.13 6.26
CA GLY A 122 -26.26 -13.42 4.98
C GLY A 122 -25.34 -12.30 4.49
N LEU A 123 -24.77 -12.49 3.30
CA LEU A 123 -23.93 -11.50 2.66
C LEU A 123 -24.79 -10.64 1.72
N THR A 124 -25.17 -9.45 2.15
CA THR A 124 -25.94 -8.50 1.33
C THR A 124 -25.12 -7.26 0.98
N PRO A 125 -25.49 -6.52 -0.09
CA PRO A 125 -24.82 -5.28 -0.44
C PRO A 125 -24.80 -4.25 0.69
N GLU A 126 -25.82 -4.18 1.51
CA GLU A 126 -25.95 -3.25 2.65
C GLU A 126 -24.97 -3.62 3.76
N ILE A 127 -24.85 -4.92 4.06
CA ILE A 127 -23.89 -5.42 5.05
C ILE A 127 -22.46 -5.20 4.59
N VAL A 128 -22.18 -5.43 3.30
CA VAL A 128 -20.88 -5.16 2.73
C VAL A 128 -20.55 -3.68 2.78
N ARG A 129 -21.49 -2.81 2.44
CA ARG A 129 -21.32 -1.35 2.53
C ARG A 129 -20.98 -0.90 3.95
N SER A 130 -21.66 -1.43 4.95
CA SER A 130 -21.41 -1.07 6.35
C SER A 130 -20.08 -1.61 6.91
N ASN A 131 -19.48 -2.63 6.26
CA ASN A 131 -18.26 -3.29 6.70
C ASN A 131 -17.13 -3.23 5.66
N ILE A 132 -17.20 -2.32 4.71
CA ILE A 132 -16.26 -2.27 3.56
C ILE A 132 -14.81 -2.09 4.01
N THR A 133 -14.58 -1.42 5.14
CA THR A 133 -13.27 -1.29 5.78
C THR A 133 -12.66 -2.63 6.16
N MET A 134 -13.46 -3.61 6.56
CA MET A 134 -12.96 -4.94 6.92
C MET A 134 -12.68 -5.82 5.70
N ILE A 135 -13.38 -5.60 4.59
CA ILE A 135 -13.25 -6.40 3.38
C ILE A 135 -12.07 -5.95 2.52
N SER A 136 -11.81 -4.65 2.43
CA SER A 136 -10.66 -4.13 1.69
C SER A 136 -9.32 -4.49 2.32
N TYR A 137 -9.26 -4.65 3.64
CA TYR A 137 -8.02 -4.99 4.37
C TYR A 137 -7.56 -6.45 4.16
N ASN A 138 -8.48 -7.36 3.82
CA ASN A 138 -8.16 -8.79 3.63
C ASN A 138 -7.84 -9.17 2.18
N GLN A 139 -7.82 -8.22 1.24
CA GLN A 139 -7.49 -8.47 -0.18
C GLN A 139 -6.20 -7.76 -0.66
N ALA A 140 -5.50 -7.08 0.23
CA ALA A 140 -4.17 -6.51 -0.02
C ALA A 140 -3.09 -7.44 0.52
#